data_79aa033c62bfede1e275d3e6eda0f4d4
#
_entry.id   79aa033c62bfede1e275d3e6eda0f4d4
#
_cell.length_a   1.000
_cell.length_b   1.000
_cell.length_c   1.000
_cell.angle_alpha   90.00
_cell.angle_beta   90.00
_cell.angle_gamma   90.00
#
_symmetry.space_group_name_H-M   'P 1'
#
loop_
_entity.id
_entity.type
_entity.pdbx_description
1 polymer ?
#
loop_
_entity_poly.entity_id
_entity_poly.type
_entity_poly.pdbx_seq_one_letter_code
_entity_poly.pdbx_strand_id
1 'polypeptide(L)'
;MAAQIARMRDAEIAGSCSASRVDEARALGIQEGVDYHAFDANKYRGCFDVVFDTYGALSVSQCDTMLKPGGMALHIVPTPLKMIWSILSPRHHTVFAQLTPESMDGIFKAVEQGKLAPKIGRTVPLSEAIPAIIELEKNSLPGGKLVIAPM
;
A
#
# COMPACT_ATOMS: atom_id res chain seq x y z
N MET A 1 5.59 2.11 -2.62
CA MET A 1 5.16 3.46 -3.08
C MET A 1 4.34 4.19 -2.02
N ALA A 2 3.23 3.67 -1.48
CA ALA A 2 2.46 4.37 -0.45
C ALA A 2 3.31 4.85 0.74
N ALA A 3 4.17 3.99 1.29
CA ALA A 3 5.10 4.37 2.36
C ALA A 3 6.06 5.51 1.95
N GLN A 4 6.58 5.50 0.74
CA GLN A 4 7.45 6.59 0.25
C GLN A 4 6.69 7.92 0.14
N ILE A 5 5.43 7.88 -0.31
CA ILE A 5 4.56 9.07 -0.38
C ILE A 5 4.25 9.61 1.03
N ALA A 6 3.94 8.72 1.98
CA ALA A 6 3.71 9.11 3.36
C ALA A 6 4.95 9.75 4.00
N ARG A 7 6.15 9.19 3.75
CA ARG A 7 7.42 9.79 4.19
C ARG A 7 7.69 11.19 3.63
N MET A 8 7.26 11.45 2.39
CA MET A 8 7.38 12.80 1.81
C MET A 8 6.55 13.84 2.58
N ARG A 9 5.69 13.40 3.48
CA ARG A 9 4.85 14.20 4.37
C ARG A 9 5.23 14.05 5.84
N ASP A 10 6.45 13.58 6.11
CA ASP A 10 7.01 13.37 7.45
C ASP A 10 6.16 12.45 8.34
N ALA A 11 5.42 11.51 7.75
CA ALA A 11 4.62 10.55 8.49
C ALA A 11 5.50 9.44 9.10
N GLU A 12 5.20 9.08 10.34
CA GLU A 12 5.69 7.85 10.96
C GLU A 12 4.87 6.67 10.44
N ILE A 13 5.53 5.59 10.02
CA ILE A 13 4.89 4.50 9.30
C ILE A 13 5.17 3.17 9.99
N ALA A 14 4.11 2.50 10.39
CA ALA A 14 4.10 1.07 10.69
C ALA A 14 3.48 0.31 9.52
N GLY A 15 3.94 -0.90 9.24
CA GLY A 15 3.40 -1.69 8.15
C GLY A 15 3.53 -3.19 8.37
N SER A 16 2.52 -3.95 7.92
CA SER A 16 2.57 -5.40 7.94
C SER A 16 3.00 -5.95 6.57
N CYS A 17 3.87 -6.94 6.60
CA CYS A 17 4.36 -7.64 5.42
C CYS A 17 4.74 -9.09 5.79
N SER A 18 5.19 -9.90 4.85
CA SER A 18 5.76 -11.21 5.20
C SER A 18 7.08 -11.04 5.96
N ALA A 19 7.37 -11.98 6.87
CA ALA A 19 8.60 -11.97 7.67
C ALA A 19 9.87 -11.77 6.82
N SER A 20 9.92 -12.43 5.65
CA SER A 20 11.03 -12.32 4.70
C SER A 20 11.20 -10.93 4.06
N ARG A 21 10.23 -10.03 4.19
CA ARG A 21 10.25 -8.68 3.60
C ARG A 21 10.34 -7.56 4.62
N VAL A 22 10.46 -7.86 5.89
CA VAL A 22 10.54 -6.84 6.96
C VAL A 22 11.74 -5.91 6.74
N ASP A 23 12.90 -6.45 6.39
CA ASP A 23 14.10 -5.63 6.15
C ASP A 23 13.97 -4.78 4.88
N GLU A 24 13.33 -5.30 3.84
CA GLU A 24 12.98 -4.53 2.64
C GLU A 24 12.01 -3.39 2.98
N ALA A 25 11.00 -3.65 3.81
CA ALA A 25 10.06 -2.65 4.28
C ALA A 25 10.75 -1.53 5.06
N ARG A 26 11.69 -1.87 5.93
CA ARG A 26 12.52 -0.89 6.65
C ARG A 26 13.37 -0.03 5.71
N ALA A 27 13.97 -0.63 4.69
CA ALA A 27 14.73 0.10 3.68
C ALA A 27 13.85 1.10 2.88
N LEU A 28 12.55 0.81 2.74
CA LEU A 28 11.57 1.72 2.15
C LEU A 28 11.06 2.80 3.12
N GLY A 29 11.54 2.77 4.39
CA GLY A 29 11.25 3.78 5.40
C GLY A 29 10.04 3.47 6.27
N ILE A 30 9.66 2.21 6.38
CA ILE A 30 8.73 1.75 7.41
C ILE A 30 9.54 1.57 8.69
N GLN A 31 9.24 2.37 9.71
CA GLN A 31 9.96 2.34 10.98
C GLN A 31 9.66 1.06 11.75
N GLU A 32 8.40 0.63 11.75
CA GLU A 32 7.97 -0.60 12.40
C GLU A 32 7.37 -1.56 11.37
N GLY A 33 8.14 -2.60 11.02
CA GLY A 33 7.70 -3.70 10.15
C GLY A 33 7.24 -4.89 10.99
N VAL A 34 6.01 -5.38 10.75
CA VAL A 34 5.42 -6.50 11.47
C VAL A 34 5.09 -7.63 10.50
N ASP A 35 5.39 -8.87 10.89
CA ASP A 35 4.89 -10.02 10.15
C ASP A 35 3.36 -10.10 10.26
N TYR A 36 2.68 -10.13 9.10
CA TYR A 36 1.22 -10.17 9.07
C TYR A 36 0.63 -11.43 9.75
N HIS A 37 1.40 -12.52 9.87
CA HIS A 37 0.99 -13.71 10.62
C HIS A 37 0.99 -13.50 12.14
N ALA A 38 1.82 -12.59 12.65
CA ALA A 38 1.92 -12.23 14.06
C ALA A 38 1.21 -10.90 14.39
N PHE A 39 0.47 -10.36 13.42
CA PHE A 39 -0.20 -9.08 13.58
C PHE A 39 -1.39 -9.18 14.56
N ASP A 40 -1.39 -8.30 15.55
CA ASP A 40 -2.49 -8.14 16.52
C ASP A 40 -2.88 -6.66 16.62
N ALA A 41 -4.08 -6.33 16.14
CA ALA A 41 -4.61 -4.96 16.15
C ALA A 41 -4.71 -4.36 17.58
N ASN A 42 -4.86 -5.18 18.61
CA ASN A 42 -4.95 -4.70 19.97
C ASN A 42 -3.64 -4.09 20.52
N LYS A 43 -2.50 -4.54 19.99
CA LYS A 43 -1.20 -3.95 20.33
C LYS A 43 -1.06 -2.50 19.84
N TYR A 44 -1.85 -2.13 18.84
CA TYR A 44 -1.85 -0.82 18.21
C TYR A 44 -3.09 0.02 18.55
N ARG A 45 -3.76 -0.29 19.65
CA ARG A 45 -4.99 0.39 20.06
C ARG A 45 -4.77 1.90 20.16
N GLY A 46 -5.52 2.67 19.35
CA GLY A 46 -5.47 4.14 19.35
C GLY A 46 -4.12 4.73 18.95
N CYS A 47 -3.31 4.03 18.15
CA CYS A 47 -1.97 4.48 17.78
C CYS A 47 -1.92 5.28 16.47
N PHE A 48 -2.88 5.10 15.56
CA PHE A 48 -2.77 5.64 14.20
C PHE A 48 -3.78 6.74 13.89
N ASP A 49 -3.31 7.76 13.20
CA ASP A 49 -4.16 8.79 12.60
C ASP A 49 -4.81 8.27 11.31
N VAL A 50 -4.10 7.40 10.58
CA VAL A 50 -4.58 6.78 9.33
C VAL A 50 -4.23 5.29 9.32
N VAL A 51 -5.22 4.45 9.05
CA VAL A 51 -5.03 3.02 8.73
C VAL A 51 -5.29 2.82 7.24
N PHE A 52 -4.28 2.38 6.50
CA PHE A 52 -4.35 2.17 5.06
C PHE A 52 -4.34 0.68 4.71
N ASP A 53 -5.54 0.12 4.50
CA ASP A 53 -5.73 -1.29 4.18
C ASP A 53 -5.60 -1.52 2.67
N THR A 54 -4.40 -1.87 2.24
CA THR A 54 -4.06 -2.06 0.82
C THR A 54 -4.44 -3.43 0.29
N TYR A 55 -4.60 -4.42 1.15
CA TYR A 55 -4.88 -5.81 0.77
C TYR A 55 -6.31 -6.25 1.08
N GLY A 56 -7.02 -5.50 1.90
CA GLY A 56 -8.39 -5.83 2.31
C GLY A 56 -8.48 -6.81 3.47
N ALA A 57 -7.37 -7.17 4.10
CA ALA A 57 -7.31 -8.17 5.16
C ALA A 57 -7.84 -7.68 6.52
N LEU A 58 -7.83 -6.37 6.76
CA LEU A 58 -8.30 -5.81 8.02
C LEU A 58 -9.82 -5.74 8.07
N SER A 59 -10.41 -6.16 9.18
CA SER A 59 -11.82 -5.91 9.45
C SER A 59 -12.05 -4.44 9.85
N VAL A 60 -13.29 -3.97 9.73
CA VAL A 60 -13.71 -2.63 10.19
C VAL A 60 -13.37 -2.45 11.68
N SER A 61 -13.70 -3.45 12.52
CA SER A 61 -13.42 -3.41 13.95
C SER A 61 -11.92 -3.35 14.28
N GLN A 62 -11.06 -4.04 13.53
CA GLN A 62 -9.62 -3.93 13.71
C GLN A 62 -9.11 -2.53 13.36
N CYS A 63 -9.62 -1.95 12.27
CA CYS A 63 -9.28 -0.57 11.90
C CYS A 63 -9.71 0.41 13.02
N ASP A 64 -10.94 0.30 13.52
CA ASP A 64 -11.45 1.14 14.61
C ASP A 64 -10.61 1.01 15.88
N THR A 65 -10.19 -0.21 16.20
CA THR A 65 -9.33 -0.46 17.37
C THR A 65 -8.01 0.31 17.28
N MET A 66 -7.41 0.36 16.09
CA MET A 66 -6.10 0.97 15.89
C MET A 66 -6.14 2.50 15.73
N LEU A 67 -7.28 3.04 15.34
CA LEU A 67 -7.42 4.46 15.07
C LEU A 67 -7.49 5.31 16.35
N LYS A 68 -6.75 6.43 16.33
CA LYS A 68 -6.93 7.51 17.31
C LYS A 68 -8.33 8.13 17.19
N PRO A 69 -8.79 8.88 18.21
CA PRO A 69 -9.94 9.76 18.05
C PRO A 69 -9.73 10.72 16.87
N GLY A 70 -10.68 10.76 15.95
CA GLY A 70 -10.57 11.58 14.71
C GLY A 70 -9.76 10.95 13.58
N GLY A 71 -9.16 9.78 13.78
CA GLY A 71 -8.44 9.05 12.74
C GLY A 71 -9.36 8.38 11.73
N MET A 72 -8.81 8.02 10.55
CA MET A 72 -9.56 7.44 9.44
C MET A 72 -8.94 6.16 8.89
N ALA A 73 -9.79 5.26 8.40
CA ALA A 73 -9.40 4.06 7.67
C ALA A 73 -9.67 4.21 6.17
N LEU A 74 -8.67 3.89 5.36
CA LEU A 74 -8.72 3.93 3.91
C LEU A 74 -8.67 2.49 3.37
N HIS A 75 -9.69 2.08 2.64
CA HIS A 75 -9.82 0.74 2.08
C HIS A 75 -9.68 0.77 0.56
N ILE A 76 -8.67 0.08 0.02
CA ILE A 76 -8.51 -0.07 -1.44
C ILE A 76 -9.38 -1.21 -1.97
N VAL A 77 -9.52 -2.29 -1.19
CA VAL A 77 -10.34 -3.44 -1.58
C VAL A 77 -11.75 -3.27 -1.03
N PRO A 78 -12.74 -2.94 -1.88
CA PRO A 78 -14.11 -2.76 -1.45
C PRO A 78 -14.75 -4.12 -1.16
N THR A 79 -15.09 -4.38 0.09
CA THR A 79 -16.03 -5.43 0.46
C THR A 79 -17.40 -4.80 0.73
N PRO A 80 -18.51 -5.56 0.59
CA PRO A 80 -19.85 -5.00 0.86
C PRO A 80 -19.94 -4.32 2.23
N LEU A 81 -19.36 -4.93 3.26
CA LEU A 81 -19.34 -4.36 4.62
C LEU A 81 -18.55 -3.05 4.69
N LYS A 82 -17.36 -3.00 4.08
CA LYS A 82 -16.54 -1.78 4.06
C LYS A 82 -17.20 -0.66 3.28
N MET A 83 -17.92 -0.99 2.20
CA MET A 83 -18.71 -0.01 1.44
C MET A 83 -19.85 0.57 2.26
N ILE A 84 -20.61 -0.28 2.99
CA ILE A 84 -21.65 0.18 3.90
C ILE A 84 -21.08 1.10 4.98
N TRP A 85 -19.98 0.71 5.61
CA TRP A 85 -19.31 1.54 6.62
C TRP A 85 -18.75 2.84 6.07
N SER A 86 -18.32 2.87 4.81
CA SER A 86 -17.88 4.10 4.15
C SER A 86 -19.03 5.12 3.94
N ILE A 87 -20.28 4.66 3.96
CA ILE A 87 -21.47 5.54 3.90
C ILE A 87 -21.93 5.95 5.31
N LEU A 88 -21.89 5.01 6.25
CA LEU A 88 -22.44 5.21 7.59
C LEU A 88 -21.47 5.88 8.57
N SER A 89 -20.17 5.80 8.33
CA SER A 89 -19.15 6.31 9.25
C SER A 89 -18.19 7.27 8.54
N PRO A 90 -17.98 8.46 9.08
CA PRO A 90 -17.00 9.41 8.54
C PRO A 90 -15.55 8.96 8.73
N ARG A 91 -15.32 7.85 9.45
CA ARG A 91 -14.00 7.30 9.71
C ARG A 91 -13.54 6.26 8.69
N HIS A 92 -14.44 5.72 7.88
CA HIS A 92 -14.13 4.69 6.90
C HIS A 92 -14.36 5.21 5.48
N HIS A 93 -13.34 5.11 4.64
CA HIS A 93 -13.41 5.56 3.26
C HIS A 93 -12.96 4.45 2.32
N THR A 94 -13.79 4.09 1.35
CA THR A 94 -13.37 3.28 0.22
C THR A 94 -12.70 4.18 -0.82
N VAL A 95 -11.45 3.87 -1.16
CA VAL A 95 -10.67 4.69 -2.08
C VAL A 95 -10.85 4.14 -3.50
N PHE A 96 -11.43 4.96 -4.36
CA PHE A 96 -11.43 4.74 -5.80
C PHE A 96 -10.34 5.62 -6.42
N ALA A 97 -9.31 4.98 -6.96
CA ALA A 97 -8.22 5.71 -7.60
C ALA A 97 -8.73 6.43 -8.86
N GLN A 98 -8.63 7.74 -8.86
CA GLN A 98 -8.84 8.57 -10.05
C GLN A 98 -7.49 9.11 -10.51
N LEU A 99 -7.11 8.76 -11.73
CA LEU A 99 -5.92 9.30 -12.35
C LEU A 99 -6.28 10.63 -13.00
N THR A 100 -5.90 11.73 -12.36
CA THR A 100 -6.00 13.06 -12.94
C THR A 100 -4.63 13.52 -13.46
N PRO A 101 -4.57 14.41 -14.47
CA PRO A 101 -3.30 14.96 -14.93
C PRO A 101 -2.45 15.52 -13.79
N GLU A 102 -3.06 16.24 -12.84
CA GLU A 102 -2.39 16.86 -11.71
C GLU A 102 -1.76 15.81 -10.77
N SER A 103 -2.48 14.71 -10.52
CA SER A 103 -1.97 13.61 -9.68
C SER A 103 -0.79 12.90 -10.35
N MET A 104 -0.84 12.73 -11.66
CA MET A 104 0.24 12.14 -12.44
C MET A 104 1.47 13.05 -12.48
N ASP A 105 1.30 14.35 -12.69
CA ASP A 105 2.38 15.34 -12.65
C ASP A 105 3.08 15.34 -11.27
N GLY A 106 2.30 15.24 -10.19
CA GLY A 106 2.85 15.12 -8.85
C GLY A 106 3.73 13.87 -8.67
N ILE A 107 3.29 12.74 -9.21
CA ILE A 107 4.06 11.48 -9.19
C ILE A 107 5.34 11.61 -10.03
N PHE A 108 5.25 12.13 -11.25
CA PHE A 108 6.42 12.32 -12.13
C PHE A 108 7.46 13.24 -11.49
N LYS A 109 7.06 14.39 -10.97
CA LYS A 109 7.95 15.30 -10.24
C LYS A 109 8.63 14.64 -9.05
N ALA A 110 7.91 13.81 -8.30
CA ALA A 110 8.49 13.09 -7.17
C ALA A 110 9.52 12.05 -7.62
N VAL A 111 9.30 11.38 -8.75
CA VAL A 111 10.27 10.45 -9.36
C VAL A 111 11.50 11.20 -9.86
N GLU A 112 11.32 12.29 -10.61
CA GLU A 112 12.43 13.14 -11.11
C GLU A 112 13.29 13.68 -9.97
N GLN A 113 12.68 14.04 -8.84
CA GLN A 113 13.41 14.51 -7.64
C GLN A 113 14.03 13.37 -6.81
N GLY A 114 13.91 12.12 -7.25
CA GLY A 114 14.41 10.95 -6.51
C GLY A 114 13.69 10.66 -5.19
N LYS A 115 12.57 11.35 -4.92
CA LYS A 115 11.77 11.17 -3.69
C LYS A 115 10.88 9.94 -3.76
N LEU A 116 10.52 9.51 -4.97
CA LEU A 116 9.73 8.33 -5.25
C LEU A 116 10.50 7.41 -6.18
N ALA A 117 10.89 6.25 -5.70
CA ALA A 117 11.62 5.25 -6.48
C ALA A 117 10.83 3.93 -6.49
N PRO A 118 10.01 3.67 -7.54
CA PRO A 118 9.35 2.39 -7.67
C PRO A 118 10.39 1.29 -7.91
N LYS A 119 10.32 0.22 -7.12
CA LYS A 119 11.20 -0.93 -7.31
C LYS A 119 10.78 -1.69 -8.56
N ILE A 120 11.67 -1.76 -9.54
CA ILE A 120 11.49 -2.57 -10.75
C ILE A 120 12.11 -3.94 -10.47
N GLY A 121 11.31 -4.99 -10.58
CA GLY A 121 11.77 -6.36 -10.40
C GLY A 121 12.26 -6.98 -11.70
N ARG A 122 11.55 -6.73 -12.80
CA ARG A 122 11.90 -7.24 -14.13
C ARG A 122 11.39 -6.30 -15.22
N THR A 123 12.18 -6.15 -16.27
CA THR A 123 11.78 -5.47 -17.52
C THR A 123 11.80 -6.49 -18.65
N VAL A 124 10.74 -6.53 -19.44
CA VAL A 124 10.62 -7.42 -20.60
C VAL A 124 10.15 -6.63 -21.82
N PRO A 125 10.52 -7.05 -23.05
CA PRO A 125 9.97 -6.49 -24.27
C PRO A 125 8.49 -6.87 -24.42
N LEU A 126 7.76 -6.12 -25.24
CA LEU A 126 6.33 -6.34 -25.51
C LEU A 126 6.05 -7.77 -26.01
N SER A 127 6.96 -8.35 -26.79
CA SER A 127 6.86 -9.72 -27.32
C SER A 127 6.84 -10.79 -26.23
N GLU A 128 7.40 -10.51 -25.05
CA GLU A 128 7.45 -11.41 -23.89
C GLU A 128 6.44 -11.07 -22.80
N ALA A 129 5.59 -10.06 -23.03
CA ALA A 129 4.66 -9.56 -22.01
C ALA A 129 3.72 -10.64 -21.50
N ILE A 130 3.06 -11.41 -22.39
CA ILE A 130 2.10 -12.45 -22.00
C ILE A 130 2.74 -13.57 -21.19
N PRO A 131 3.86 -14.20 -21.65
CA PRO A 131 4.57 -15.19 -20.85
C PRO A 131 4.99 -14.66 -19.48
N ALA A 132 5.51 -13.44 -19.40
CA ALA A 132 5.95 -12.83 -18.15
C ALA A 132 4.80 -12.57 -17.18
N ILE A 133 3.61 -12.15 -17.66
CA ILE A 133 2.42 -11.99 -16.82
C ILE A 133 1.93 -13.34 -16.29
N ILE A 134 1.89 -14.38 -17.13
CA ILE A 134 1.48 -15.73 -16.70
C ILE A 134 2.45 -16.27 -15.63
N GLU A 135 3.74 -16.05 -15.81
CA GLU A 135 4.75 -16.44 -14.82
C GLU A 135 4.56 -15.69 -13.49
N LEU A 136 4.26 -14.39 -13.56
CA LEU A 136 3.98 -13.55 -12.39
C LEU A 136 2.78 -14.05 -11.60
N GLU A 137 1.70 -14.42 -12.27
CA GLU A 137 0.49 -14.95 -11.63
C GLU A 137 0.75 -16.29 -10.92
N LYS A 138 1.61 -17.14 -11.50
CA LYS A 138 1.94 -18.46 -10.93
C LYS A 138 2.91 -18.39 -9.76
N ASN A 139 3.93 -17.54 -9.86
CA ASN A 139 5.12 -17.65 -8.99
C ASN A 139 5.34 -16.43 -8.11
N SER A 140 4.56 -15.34 -8.23
CA SER A 140 4.80 -14.03 -7.63
C SER A 140 6.21 -13.50 -7.94
N LEU A 141 6.35 -12.32 -8.50
CA LEU A 141 7.68 -11.75 -8.76
C LEU A 141 8.46 -11.49 -7.47
N PRO A 142 9.71 -11.91 -7.37
CA PRO A 142 10.57 -11.51 -6.27
C PRO A 142 10.83 -9.99 -6.34
N GLY A 143 10.12 -9.27 -5.49
CA GLY A 143 10.50 -7.92 -5.08
C GLY A 143 10.49 -6.81 -6.13
N GLY A 144 9.35 -6.50 -6.77
CA GLY A 144 9.27 -5.32 -7.63
C GLY A 144 8.09 -5.37 -8.61
N LYS A 145 8.02 -4.38 -9.49
CA LYS A 145 7.04 -4.30 -10.58
C LYS A 145 7.60 -4.93 -11.85
N LEU A 146 6.76 -5.63 -12.60
CA LEU A 146 7.03 -6.00 -13.98
C LEU A 146 6.83 -4.76 -14.86
N VAL A 147 7.84 -4.41 -15.63
CA VAL A 147 7.79 -3.33 -16.62
C VAL A 147 7.83 -3.95 -18.02
N ILE A 148 6.89 -3.58 -18.86
CA ILE A 148 6.86 -3.96 -20.27
C ILE A 148 7.36 -2.74 -21.05
N ALA A 149 8.52 -2.88 -21.67
CA ALA A 149 9.11 -1.82 -22.50
C ALA A 149 8.72 -2.02 -23.96
N PRO A 150 8.19 -0.99 -24.66
CA PRO A 150 8.10 -1.02 -26.09
C PRO A 150 9.51 -1.07 -26.69
N MET A 151 9.76 -2.01 -27.59
CA MET A 151 10.93 -1.97 -28.48
C MET A 151 10.50 -1.49 -29.83
#